data_5ddefbdff3f79275d34a44bb9fe5754d
#
_entry.id   5ddefbdff3f79275d34a44bb9fe5754d
#
_cell.length_a   1.000
_cell.length_b   1.000
_cell.length_c   1.000
_cell.angle_alpha   90.00
_cell.angle_beta   90.00
_cell.angle_gamma   90.00
#
_symmetry.space_group_name_H-M   'P 1'
#
loop_
_entity.id
_entity.type
_entity.pdbx_description
1 polymer ?
#
loop_
_entity_poly.entity_id
_entity_poly.type
_entity_poly.pdbx_seq_one_letter_code
_entity_poly.pdbx_strand_id
1 'polypeptide(L)'
;MLALMPCLAWAQFDRYFTEASLRVDYCLTGNHNETTFSLKELIREPYWSGSKTNLIDNLEFGSYIVKVYEAGTDKLLFSKGYQNLFGEWQTTDEAFKIIKTFEESVIVPFPKVNIDIALCYKTWEGELKEGMRFTVSPNDYFIRDYDNLNLPVYEAWMGNTDITKAVDIVILPEGYTQAEMGKFIKDCDFFVESLFSFAPYDRYRESFNVRGVMAPSVESGCTMPGDHIYKNTAMRFSFWTFDSERYCMSTDNRDIRDLAGQVPYDQIYILMNTEKYGGGGIYNFYCSSASSNGYSADVIIHEFGHGFAGLADEYYNDDTYGDMYNNDIEPWEPNLTTLVDFDAKWKDMMDKKTPIPTPREKKYENTIGVYEGGGYEAEGVYSPHMDCLMKTFNGHEFCPVCQRAIERMILYYSK
;
A
#
# COMPACT_ATOMS: atom_id res chain seq x y z
N MET A 1 1.07 33.32 11.88
CA MET A 1 1.50 33.38 10.47
C MET A 1 1.38 32.02 9.77
N LEU A 2 0.38 31.20 10.12
CA LEU A 2 0.20 29.81 9.62
C LEU A 2 -1.02 29.61 8.69
N ALA A 3 -1.75 30.66 8.34
CA ALA A 3 -3.00 30.54 7.57
C ALA A 3 -2.85 30.74 6.04
N LEU A 4 -1.65 30.98 5.53
CA LEU A 4 -1.41 31.25 4.09
C LEU A 4 -0.89 30.01 3.30
N MET A 5 -0.45 28.94 3.96
CA MET A 5 0.07 27.76 3.27
C MET A 5 -0.99 26.95 2.46
N PRO A 6 -2.20 26.68 2.97
CA PRO A 6 -3.20 25.92 2.20
C PRO A 6 -3.56 26.58 0.87
N CYS A 7 -3.77 27.91 0.84
CA CYS A 7 -4.13 28.65 -0.38
C CYS A 7 -3.06 28.56 -1.50
N LEU A 8 -1.78 28.50 -1.14
CA LEU A 8 -0.69 28.38 -2.12
C LEU A 8 -0.60 26.98 -2.72
N ALA A 9 -0.84 25.94 -1.93
CA ALA A 9 -0.82 24.55 -2.38
C ALA A 9 -2.00 24.24 -3.32
N TRP A 10 -3.21 24.70 -3.01
CA TRP A 10 -4.37 24.60 -3.92
C TRP A 10 -4.13 25.34 -5.24
N ALA A 11 -3.57 26.55 -5.18
CA ALA A 11 -3.18 27.30 -6.38
C ALA A 11 -2.13 26.56 -7.22
N GLN A 12 -1.30 25.72 -6.60
CA GLN A 12 -0.34 24.88 -7.30
C GLN A 12 -1.02 23.71 -8.00
N PHE A 13 -1.94 22.95 -7.33
CA PHE A 13 -2.68 21.88 -7.97
C PHE A 13 -3.45 22.39 -9.18
N ASP A 14 -4.30 23.40 -9.01
CA ASP A 14 -5.15 23.94 -10.08
C ASP A 14 -4.39 24.51 -11.26
N ARG A 15 -3.14 24.94 -11.04
CA ARG A 15 -2.26 25.41 -12.13
C ARG A 15 -1.75 24.28 -13.01
N TYR A 16 -1.44 23.13 -12.44
CA TYR A 16 -0.72 22.05 -13.13
C TYR A 16 -1.56 20.82 -13.43
N PHE A 17 -2.62 20.59 -12.67
CA PHE A 17 -3.38 19.34 -12.70
C PHE A 17 -4.88 19.55 -12.85
N THR A 18 -5.56 18.49 -13.28
CA THR A 18 -7.03 18.39 -13.38
C THR A 18 -7.56 17.48 -12.26
N GLU A 19 -8.91 17.34 -12.19
CA GLU A 19 -9.60 16.41 -11.28
C GLU A 19 -9.54 14.94 -11.74
N ALA A 20 -8.84 14.64 -12.82
CA ALA A 20 -8.60 13.29 -13.33
C ALA A 20 -7.24 12.76 -12.87
N SER A 21 -7.04 11.45 -12.94
CA SER A 21 -5.76 10.81 -12.72
C SER A 21 -5.09 10.42 -14.03
N LEU A 22 -3.78 10.38 -14.02
CA LEU A 22 -2.96 9.71 -15.03
C LEU A 22 -2.41 8.42 -14.40
N ARG A 23 -2.89 7.28 -14.89
CA ARG A 23 -2.33 5.98 -14.60
C ARG A 23 -1.16 5.72 -15.54
N VAL A 24 -0.03 5.37 -14.96
CA VAL A 24 1.17 4.96 -15.67
C VAL A 24 1.35 3.46 -15.47
N ASP A 25 1.06 2.68 -16.51
CA ASP A 25 1.35 1.25 -16.53
C ASP A 25 2.75 1.04 -17.11
N TYR A 26 3.56 0.26 -16.44
CA TYR A 26 4.95 -0.02 -16.82
C TYR A 26 5.33 -1.45 -16.47
N CYS A 27 6.47 -1.91 -16.97
CA CYS A 27 7.01 -3.22 -16.61
C CYS A 27 8.34 -3.05 -15.88
N LEU A 28 8.56 -3.89 -14.87
CA LEU A 28 9.85 -4.15 -14.26
C LEU A 28 10.34 -5.52 -14.70
N THR A 29 11.55 -5.54 -15.25
CA THR A 29 12.19 -6.80 -15.69
C THR A 29 13.57 -6.89 -15.06
N GLY A 30 13.91 -8.00 -14.45
CA GLY A 30 15.21 -8.17 -13.82
C GLY A 30 15.32 -9.44 -13.00
N ASN A 31 16.27 -9.39 -12.07
CA ASN A 31 16.60 -10.44 -11.10
C ASN A 31 16.95 -9.79 -9.76
N HIS A 32 17.57 -10.53 -8.85
CA HIS A 32 18.00 -10.02 -7.54
C HIS A 32 18.84 -8.73 -7.63
N ASN A 33 19.71 -8.58 -8.65
CA ASN A 33 20.67 -7.48 -8.77
C ASN A 33 20.31 -6.42 -9.82
N GLU A 34 19.43 -6.74 -10.76
CA GLU A 34 19.18 -5.92 -11.93
C GLU A 34 17.71 -5.57 -12.03
N THR A 35 17.43 -4.30 -12.36
CA THR A 35 16.07 -3.79 -12.58
C THR A 35 16.05 -2.92 -13.82
N THR A 36 15.22 -3.28 -14.79
CA THR A 36 14.95 -2.50 -16.01
C THR A 36 13.51 -2.07 -16.03
N PHE A 37 13.29 -0.78 -16.25
CA PHE A 37 11.96 -0.18 -16.38
C PHE A 37 11.59 -0.03 -17.85
N SER A 38 10.34 -0.28 -18.20
CA SER A 38 9.80 0.03 -19.53
C SER A 38 8.35 0.51 -19.44
N LEU A 39 8.08 1.66 -20.07
CA LEU A 39 6.72 2.21 -20.16
C LEU A 39 5.86 1.27 -21.00
N LYS A 40 4.65 0.96 -20.51
CA LYS A 40 3.67 0.12 -21.21
C LYS A 40 2.53 0.95 -21.79
N GLU A 41 1.81 1.69 -20.95
CA GLU A 41 0.60 2.42 -21.35
C GLU A 41 0.37 3.62 -20.43
N LEU A 42 -0.30 4.65 -20.95
CA LEU A 42 -0.79 5.79 -20.20
C LEU A 42 -2.32 5.83 -20.30
N ILE A 43 -3.01 5.94 -19.18
CA ILE A 43 -4.47 5.91 -19.11
C ILE A 43 -4.95 7.13 -18.31
N ARG A 44 -5.93 7.83 -18.85
CA ARG A 44 -6.62 8.90 -18.14
C ARG A 44 -7.81 8.31 -17.39
N GLU A 45 -7.72 8.22 -16.07
CA GLU A 45 -8.82 7.80 -15.18
C GLU A 45 -9.67 9.01 -14.76
N PRO A 46 -10.98 8.82 -14.49
CA PRO A 46 -11.90 9.93 -14.33
C PRO A 46 -11.71 10.76 -13.05
N TYR A 47 -11.11 10.18 -11.99
CA TYR A 47 -11.07 10.79 -10.67
C TYR A 47 -9.65 10.92 -10.14
N TRP A 48 -9.34 12.07 -9.53
CA TRP A 48 -8.22 12.26 -8.63
C TRP A 48 -8.75 12.32 -7.19
N SER A 49 -8.50 11.30 -6.39
CA SER A 49 -8.91 11.21 -4.99
C SER A 49 -7.85 11.72 -4.02
N GLY A 50 -6.59 11.74 -4.44
CA GLY A 50 -5.48 12.17 -3.58
C GLY A 50 -5.56 13.63 -3.15
N SER A 51 -4.82 13.98 -2.12
CA SER A 51 -4.75 15.35 -1.61
C SER A 51 -4.35 16.35 -2.69
N LYS A 52 -4.97 17.52 -2.70
CA LYS A 52 -4.59 18.67 -3.54
C LYS A 52 -3.59 19.61 -2.84
N THR A 53 -3.35 19.40 -1.57
CA THR A 53 -2.47 20.22 -0.73
C THR A 53 -1.14 19.53 -0.44
N ASN A 54 -1.15 18.22 -0.21
CA ASN A 54 0.03 17.40 0.08
C ASN A 54 0.55 16.73 -1.19
N LEU A 55 1.00 17.55 -2.17
CA LEU A 55 1.47 17.06 -3.46
C LEU A 55 2.86 16.43 -3.43
N ILE A 56 3.68 16.83 -2.47
CA ILE A 56 5.03 16.30 -2.29
C ILE A 56 5.02 15.38 -1.08
N ASP A 57 5.37 14.13 -1.31
CA ASP A 57 5.52 13.15 -0.25
C ASP A 57 6.78 13.44 0.57
N ASN A 58 6.57 13.83 1.84
CA ASN A 58 7.62 14.11 2.81
C ASN A 58 7.79 12.94 3.80
N LEU A 59 7.05 11.85 3.64
CA LEU A 59 7.15 10.67 4.51
C LEU A 59 8.29 9.76 4.07
N GLU A 60 8.60 9.77 2.76
CA GLU A 60 9.66 8.97 2.12
C GLU A 60 9.50 7.45 2.34
N PHE A 61 8.25 7.00 2.55
CA PHE A 61 7.92 5.59 2.71
C PHE A 61 7.94 4.86 1.37
N GLY A 62 8.29 3.56 1.42
CA GLY A 62 8.42 2.72 0.24
C GLY A 62 9.81 2.74 -0.38
N SER A 63 10.12 1.69 -1.15
CA SER A 63 11.38 1.55 -1.88
C SER A 63 11.31 2.12 -3.30
N TYR A 64 10.10 2.44 -3.77
CA TYR A 64 9.86 3.07 -5.07
C TYR A 64 9.23 4.45 -4.88
N ILE A 65 9.57 5.39 -5.76
CA ILE A 65 9.06 6.78 -5.70
C ILE A 65 8.74 7.24 -7.12
N VAL A 66 7.48 7.64 -7.36
CA VAL A 66 7.14 8.41 -8.56
C VAL A 66 7.33 9.89 -8.28
N LYS A 67 7.99 10.59 -9.21
CA LYS A 67 8.20 12.04 -9.18
C LYS A 67 7.70 12.67 -10.48
N VAL A 68 6.99 13.78 -10.36
CA VAL A 68 6.47 14.54 -11.49
C VAL A 68 7.08 15.94 -11.47
N TYR A 69 7.71 16.33 -12.56
CA TYR A 69 8.36 17.64 -12.74
C TYR A 69 7.67 18.46 -13.82
N GLU A 70 7.77 19.78 -13.75
CA GLU A 70 7.45 20.66 -14.87
C GLU A 70 8.45 20.36 -16.00
N ALA A 71 7.95 20.00 -17.21
CA ALA A 71 8.78 19.47 -18.29
C ALA A 71 9.96 20.38 -18.62
N GLY A 72 11.14 19.77 -18.76
CA GLY A 72 12.38 20.49 -19.08
C GLY A 72 12.93 21.33 -17.92
N THR A 73 12.44 21.13 -16.70
CA THR A 73 12.93 21.81 -15.49
C THR A 73 13.15 20.81 -14.34
N ASP A 74 13.81 21.26 -13.26
CA ASP A 74 13.96 20.49 -12.02
C ASP A 74 12.87 20.81 -10.98
N LYS A 75 11.80 21.51 -11.39
CA LYS A 75 10.72 21.87 -10.47
C LYS A 75 9.82 20.68 -10.21
N LEU A 76 9.91 20.12 -9.02
CA LEU A 76 9.05 19.04 -8.56
C LEU A 76 7.62 19.57 -8.31
N LEU A 77 6.64 18.90 -8.90
CA LEU A 77 5.21 19.21 -8.81
C LEU A 77 4.44 18.20 -7.95
N PHE A 78 4.85 16.93 -8.00
CA PHE A 78 4.21 15.85 -7.26
C PHE A 78 5.24 14.74 -6.99
N SER A 79 5.11 14.08 -5.84
CA SER A 79 5.81 12.83 -5.56
C SER A 79 4.97 11.92 -4.66
N LYS A 80 5.16 10.61 -4.82
CA LYS A 80 4.51 9.59 -3.96
C LYS A 80 5.41 8.37 -3.86
N GLY A 81 5.64 7.91 -2.63
CA GLY A 81 6.31 6.63 -2.37
C GLY A 81 5.33 5.46 -2.46
N TYR A 82 5.82 4.28 -2.87
CA TYR A 82 5.02 3.07 -3.00
C TYR A 82 5.91 1.82 -2.97
N GLN A 83 5.26 0.66 -2.90
CA GLN A 83 5.88 -0.66 -3.09
C GLN A 83 5.23 -1.40 -4.26
N ASN A 84 5.85 -2.51 -4.67
CA ASN A 84 5.34 -3.39 -5.72
C ASN A 84 5.80 -4.85 -5.50
N LEU A 85 5.13 -5.79 -6.18
CA LEU A 85 5.46 -7.21 -6.09
C LEU A 85 6.84 -7.56 -6.65
N PHE A 86 7.32 -6.82 -7.66
CA PHE A 86 8.65 -7.08 -8.20
C PHE A 86 9.75 -6.87 -7.14
N GLY A 87 9.65 -5.77 -6.35
CA GLY A 87 10.60 -5.50 -5.28
C GLY A 87 10.61 -6.59 -4.19
N GLU A 88 9.44 -7.10 -3.82
CA GLU A 88 9.33 -8.23 -2.90
C GLU A 88 9.90 -9.51 -3.50
N TRP A 89 9.57 -9.80 -4.78
CA TRP A 89 10.13 -10.97 -5.47
C TRP A 89 11.65 -10.93 -5.55
N GLN A 90 12.27 -9.75 -5.68
CA GLN A 90 13.73 -9.61 -5.71
C GLN A 90 14.43 -10.11 -4.45
N THR A 91 13.72 -10.22 -3.31
CA THR A 91 14.27 -10.76 -2.06
C THR A 91 14.21 -12.30 -1.99
N THR A 92 13.54 -12.95 -2.93
CA THR A 92 13.33 -14.41 -2.92
C THR A 92 14.51 -15.18 -3.54
N ASP A 93 14.67 -16.43 -3.13
CA ASP A 93 15.63 -17.38 -3.73
C ASP A 93 15.47 -17.56 -5.24
N GLU A 94 14.26 -17.37 -5.76
CA GLU A 94 13.98 -17.50 -7.19
C GLU A 94 14.66 -16.38 -7.97
N ALA A 95 14.68 -15.17 -7.44
CA ALA A 95 15.30 -14.00 -8.10
C ALA A 95 16.80 -14.13 -8.29
N PHE A 96 17.49 -14.94 -7.49
CA PHE A 96 18.91 -15.28 -7.71
C PHE A 96 19.15 -16.22 -8.89
N LYS A 97 18.09 -16.90 -9.40
CA LYS A 97 18.21 -17.99 -10.38
C LYS A 97 17.67 -17.62 -11.76
N ILE A 98 16.68 -16.74 -11.82
CA ILE A 98 15.97 -16.42 -13.07
C ILE A 98 15.72 -14.92 -13.22
N ILE A 99 15.37 -14.51 -14.45
CA ILE A 99 14.86 -13.18 -14.77
C ILE A 99 13.34 -13.29 -14.91
N LYS A 100 12.61 -12.36 -14.29
CA LYS A 100 11.16 -12.22 -14.45
C LYS A 100 10.75 -10.82 -14.85
N THR A 101 9.55 -10.70 -15.40
CA THR A 101 8.88 -9.44 -15.71
C THR A 101 7.58 -9.35 -14.92
N PHE A 102 7.34 -8.22 -14.27
CA PHE A 102 6.10 -7.88 -13.60
C PHE A 102 5.50 -6.64 -14.26
N GLU A 103 4.19 -6.64 -14.44
CA GLU A 103 3.45 -5.43 -14.77
C GLU A 103 3.16 -4.67 -13.47
N GLU A 104 3.44 -3.38 -13.49
CA GLU A 104 3.26 -2.49 -12.36
C GLU A 104 2.52 -1.22 -12.79
N SER A 105 2.00 -0.49 -11.82
CA SER A 105 1.28 0.75 -12.12
C SER A 105 1.39 1.77 -10.98
N VAL A 106 1.43 3.05 -11.36
CA VAL A 106 1.31 4.17 -10.42
C VAL A 106 0.27 5.17 -10.90
N ILE A 107 -0.31 5.91 -9.96
CA ILE A 107 -1.30 6.96 -10.23
C ILE A 107 -0.69 8.30 -9.83
N VAL A 108 -0.77 9.26 -10.76
CA VAL A 108 -0.42 10.67 -10.52
C VAL A 108 -1.58 11.57 -10.98
N PRO A 109 -1.69 12.82 -10.50
CA PRO A 109 -2.75 13.70 -11.01
C PRO A 109 -2.56 13.99 -12.49
N PHE A 110 -3.65 14.04 -13.27
CA PHE A 110 -3.59 14.27 -14.73
C PHE A 110 -3.16 15.70 -15.04
N PRO A 111 -2.11 15.91 -15.88
CA PRO A 111 -1.51 17.21 -16.10
C PRO A 111 -2.34 18.12 -17.01
N LYS A 112 -2.23 19.44 -16.83
CA LYS A 112 -2.68 20.51 -17.74
C LYS A 112 -1.57 21.01 -18.66
N VAL A 113 -0.32 20.73 -18.32
CA VAL A 113 0.90 21.15 -19.01
C VAL A 113 1.78 19.96 -19.29
N ASN A 114 2.80 20.11 -20.12
CA ASN A 114 3.79 19.05 -20.29
C ASN A 114 4.55 18.83 -18.99
N ILE A 115 4.69 17.57 -18.60
CA ILE A 115 5.38 17.12 -17.39
C ILE A 115 6.43 16.06 -17.75
N ASP A 116 7.46 15.94 -16.89
CA ASP A 116 8.36 14.80 -16.90
C ASP A 116 8.03 13.89 -15.71
N ILE A 117 7.79 12.62 -15.98
CA ILE A 117 7.56 11.60 -14.94
C ILE A 117 8.85 10.79 -14.77
N ALA A 118 9.35 10.71 -13.54
CA ALA A 118 10.46 9.88 -13.17
C ALA A 118 10.00 8.76 -12.22
N LEU A 119 10.28 7.51 -12.59
CA LEU A 119 10.12 6.35 -11.73
C LEU A 119 11.48 6.04 -11.11
N CYS A 120 11.55 6.15 -9.79
CA CYS A 120 12.77 6.00 -9.00
C CYS A 120 12.66 4.80 -8.07
N TYR A 121 13.79 4.24 -7.66
CA TYR A 121 13.87 3.16 -6.67
C TYR A 121 15.09 3.36 -5.75
N LYS A 122 14.98 2.84 -4.51
CA LYS A 122 16.09 2.79 -3.56
C LYS A 122 16.89 1.52 -3.79
N THR A 123 18.22 1.64 -3.79
CA THR A 123 19.12 0.48 -3.82
C THR A 123 19.22 -0.16 -2.43
N TRP A 124 19.92 -1.29 -2.35
CA TRP A 124 20.23 -1.95 -1.08
C TRP A 124 21.02 -1.04 -0.11
N GLU A 125 21.84 -0.14 -0.64
CA GLU A 125 22.59 0.86 0.11
C GLU A 125 21.77 2.12 0.47
N GLY A 126 20.48 2.14 0.14
CA GLY A 126 19.59 3.26 0.40
C GLY A 126 19.70 4.43 -0.60
N GLU A 127 20.53 4.31 -1.65
CA GLU A 127 20.65 5.33 -2.68
C GLU A 127 19.41 5.39 -3.57
N LEU A 128 18.85 6.59 -3.78
CA LEU A 128 17.77 6.79 -4.71
C LEU A 128 18.29 6.87 -6.15
N LYS A 129 17.86 5.93 -6.99
CA LYS A 129 18.19 5.88 -8.43
C LYS A 129 16.97 6.16 -9.28
N GLU A 130 17.15 6.88 -10.39
CA GLU A 130 16.14 7.06 -11.42
C GLU A 130 16.19 5.87 -12.38
N GLY A 131 15.13 5.05 -12.37
CA GLY A 131 15.01 3.88 -13.25
C GLY A 131 14.52 4.25 -14.65
N MET A 132 13.60 5.21 -14.74
CA MET A 132 13.06 5.69 -16.02
C MET A 132 12.55 7.12 -15.89
N ARG A 133 12.78 7.95 -16.93
CA ARG A 133 12.16 9.27 -17.07
C ARG A 133 11.59 9.44 -18.48
N PHE A 134 10.41 10.03 -18.60
CA PHE A 134 9.78 10.33 -19.88
C PHE A 134 8.89 11.55 -19.77
N THR A 135 8.70 12.23 -20.90
CA THR A 135 7.82 13.42 -20.99
C THR A 135 6.41 13.00 -21.38
N VAL A 136 5.42 13.59 -20.73
CA VAL A 136 3.99 13.42 -21.03
C VAL A 136 3.41 14.77 -21.46
N SER A 137 2.79 14.79 -22.63
CA SER A 137 1.94 15.90 -23.07
C SER A 137 0.47 15.57 -22.75
N PRO A 138 -0.30 16.47 -22.14
CA PRO A 138 -1.73 16.20 -21.84
C PRO A 138 -2.60 15.98 -23.08
N ASN A 139 -2.10 16.38 -24.25
CA ASN A 139 -2.78 16.24 -25.54
C ASN A 139 -2.23 15.08 -26.38
N ASP A 140 -1.42 14.21 -25.79
CA ASP A 140 -0.88 13.04 -26.49
C ASP A 140 -2.02 12.05 -26.80
N TYR A 141 -2.20 11.71 -28.05
CA TYR A 141 -3.24 10.78 -28.52
C TYR A 141 -2.96 9.32 -28.12
N PHE A 142 -1.78 9.01 -27.60
CA PHE A 142 -1.49 7.71 -27.01
C PHE A 142 -1.95 7.57 -25.54
N ILE A 143 -2.39 8.67 -24.91
CA ILE A 143 -3.06 8.58 -23.63
C ILE A 143 -4.48 8.06 -23.87
N ARG A 144 -4.75 6.82 -23.47
CA ARG A 144 -6.07 6.21 -23.61
C ARG A 144 -7.00 6.72 -22.51
N ASP A 145 -8.23 7.06 -22.87
CA ASP A 145 -9.28 7.28 -21.87
C ASP A 145 -9.66 5.94 -21.21
N TYR A 146 -9.98 6.01 -19.94
CA TYR A 146 -10.45 4.86 -19.17
C TYR A 146 -11.76 4.30 -19.72
N ASP A 147 -11.80 2.97 -19.92
CA ASP A 147 -13.01 2.27 -20.36
C ASP A 147 -13.91 1.98 -19.14
N ASN A 148 -14.97 2.80 -18.99
CA ASN A 148 -15.91 2.57 -17.91
C ASN A 148 -16.70 1.27 -18.15
N LEU A 149 -16.49 0.28 -17.28
CA LEU A 149 -17.15 -1.02 -17.33
C LEU A 149 -18.62 -0.97 -16.90
N ASN A 150 -19.09 0.16 -16.36
CA ASN A 150 -20.46 0.38 -15.86
C ASN A 150 -20.91 -0.68 -14.86
N LEU A 151 -20.00 -1.15 -14.00
CA LEU A 151 -20.32 -2.10 -12.95
C LEU A 151 -21.14 -1.43 -11.83
N PRO A 152 -22.08 -2.15 -11.20
CA PRO A 152 -22.76 -1.63 -10.01
C PRO A 152 -21.75 -1.35 -8.87
N VAL A 153 -22.01 -0.29 -8.12
CA VAL A 153 -21.20 0.14 -6.97
C VAL A 153 -22.06 0.09 -5.71
N TYR A 154 -21.50 -0.46 -4.65
CA TYR A 154 -22.06 -0.44 -3.31
C TYR A 154 -21.33 0.58 -2.45
N GLU A 155 -22.03 1.57 -1.90
CA GLU A 155 -21.47 2.54 -0.96
C GLU A 155 -21.58 1.96 0.46
N ALA A 156 -20.51 1.31 0.94
CA ALA A 156 -20.49 0.69 2.27
C ALA A 156 -20.34 1.73 3.39
N TRP A 157 -19.56 2.80 3.14
CA TRP A 157 -19.41 3.91 4.07
C TRP A 157 -19.04 5.20 3.32
N MET A 158 -19.71 6.29 3.67
CA MET A 158 -19.44 7.62 3.11
C MET A 158 -19.29 8.63 4.24
N GLY A 159 -18.04 8.88 4.67
CA GLY A 159 -17.71 9.82 5.74
C GLY A 159 -17.53 11.25 5.23
N ASN A 160 -17.06 11.42 3.98
CA ASN A 160 -16.81 12.73 3.41
C ASN A 160 -17.23 12.79 1.93
N THR A 161 -17.92 13.85 1.53
CA THR A 161 -18.32 14.06 0.12
C THR A 161 -17.19 14.64 -0.74
N ASP A 162 -16.18 15.27 -0.13
CA ASP A 162 -14.99 15.76 -0.83
C ASP A 162 -13.92 14.66 -0.85
N ILE A 163 -13.86 13.93 -1.97
CA ILE A 163 -12.91 12.83 -2.17
C ILE A 163 -11.45 13.26 -2.03
N THR A 164 -11.12 14.53 -2.20
CA THR A 164 -9.75 15.03 -2.06
C THR A 164 -9.36 15.36 -0.61
N LYS A 165 -10.28 15.09 0.33
CA LYS A 165 -10.11 15.26 1.78
C LYS A 165 -10.55 14.02 2.57
N ALA A 166 -10.56 12.89 1.93
CA ALA A 166 -10.86 11.59 2.51
C ALA A 166 -9.81 10.58 2.10
N VAL A 167 -9.79 9.45 2.77
CA VAL A 167 -9.16 8.22 2.28
C VAL A 167 -10.25 7.43 1.56
N ASP A 168 -10.19 7.40 0.25
CA ASP A 168 -11.14 6.64 -0.56
C ASP A 168 -10.64 5.19 -0.75
N ILE A 169 -11.35 4.24 -0.15
CA ILE A 169 -11.06 2.81 -0.24
C ILE A 169 -12.03 2.18 -1.23
N VAL A 170 -11.49 1.53 -2.25
CA VAL A 170 -12.28 0.65 -3.12
C VAL A 170 -12.07 -0.81 -2.73
N ILE A 171 -13.17 -1.53 -2.52
CA ILE A 171 -13.17 -2.97 -2.27
C ILE A 171 -13.53 -3.70 -3.55
N LEU A 172 -12.71 -4.69 -3.93
CA LEU A 172 -12.90 -5.52 -5.11
C LEU A 172 -13.12 -6.98 -4.72
N PRO A 173 -14.08 -7.69 -5.38
CA PRO A 173 -14.41 -9.07 -5.07
C PRO A 173 -13.53 -10.04 -5.86
N GLU A 174 -12.71 -10.84 -5.18
CA GLU A 174 -11.99 -11.95 -5.80
C GLU A 174 -12.67 -13.29 -5.50
N GLY A 175 -13.03 -14.02 -6.56
CA GLY A 175 -13.69 -15.31 -6.42
C GLY A 175 -15.16 -15.27 -5.97
N TYR A 176 -15.84 -14.15 -6.11
CA TYR A 176 -17.29 -14.06 -5.93
C TYR A 176 -17.99 -14.12 -7.30
N THR A 177 -18.86 -15.10 -7.49
CA THR A 177 -19.70 -15.20 -8.69
C THR A 177 -20.83 -14.18 -8.65
N GLN A 178 -21.55 -13.99 -9.77
CA GLN A 178 -22.74 -13.13 -9.83
C GLN A 178 -23.79 -13.50 -8.76
N ALA A 179 -23.94 -14.80 -8.46
CA ALA A 179 -24.89 -15.27 -7.44
C ALA A 179 -24.43 -14.92 -6.00
N GLU A 180 -23.15 -14.65 -5.81
CA GLU A 180 -22.53 -14.37 -4.51
C GLU A 180 -22.34 -12.86 -4.26
N MET A 181 -22.78 -11.99 -5.16
CA MET A 181 -22.68 -10.53 -4.95
C MET A 181 -23.43 -10.05 -3.68
N GLY A 182 -24.49 -10.76 -3.27
CA GLY A 182 -25.14 -10.48 -1.99
C GLY A 182 -24.31 -10.86 -0.77
N LYS A 183 -23.39 -11.83 -0.89
CA LYS A 183 -22.37 -12.13 0.14
C LYS A 183 -21.30 -11.05 0.15
N PHE A 184 -20.81 -10.65 -1.03
CA PHE A 184 -19.81 -9.59 -1.15
C PHE A 184 -20.24 -8.28 -0.47
N ILE A 185 -21.51 -7.86 -0.64
CA ILE A 185 -22.06 -6.69 0.07
C ILE A 185 -21.91 -6.84 1.59
N LYS A 186 -22.27 -8.00 2.15
CA LYS A 186 -22.12 -8.28 3.59
C LYS A 186 -20.66 -8.28 4.03
N ASP A 187 -19.79 -8.78 3.18
CA ASP A 187 -18.35 -8.80 3.47
C ASP A 187 -17.75 -7.36 3.40
N CYS A 188 -18.30 -6.47 2.55
CA CYS A 188 -17.98 -5.03 2.58
C CYS A 188 -18.43 -4.37 3.89
N ASP A 189 -19.64 -4.67 4.37
CA ASP A 189 -20.13 -4.17 5.66
C ASP A 189 -19.24 -4.66 6.80
N PHE A 190 -18.87 -5.95 6.79
CA PHE A 190 -17.95 -6.52 7.76
C PHE A 190 -16.56 -5.85 7.73
N PHE A 191 -16.05 -5.52 6.54
CA PHE A 191 -14.81 -4.74 6.40
C PHE A 191 -14.93 -3.39 7.11
N VAL A 192 -16.01 -2.65 6.89
CA VAL A 192 -16.25 -1.34 7.51
C VAL A 192 -16.35 -1.46 9.03
N GLU A 193 -17.08 -2.46 9.54
CA GLU A 193 -17.19 -2.74 10.96
C GLU A 193 -15.83 -3.07 11.57
N SER A 194 -15.05 -3.91 10.90
CA SER A 194 -13.69 -4.27 11.31
C SER A 194 -12.79 -3.03 11.34
N LEU A 195 -12.76 -2.24 10.26
CA LEU A 195 -11.92 -1.05 10.16
C LEU A 195 -12.16 -0.09 11.33
N PHE A 196 -13.42 0.19 11.63
CA PHE A 196 -13.76 1.15 12.66
C PHE A 196 -13.89 0.56 14.08
N SER A 197 -13.52 -0.71 14.28
CA SER A 197 -13.35 -1.30 15.59
C SER A 197 -11.93 -1.14 16.15
N PHE A 198 -10.97 -0.75 15.32
CA PHE A 198 -9.57 -0.57 15.71
C PHE A 198 -9.16 0.91 15.81
N ALA A 199 -8.39 1.26 16.85
CA ALA A 199 -7.72 2.55 16.93
C ALA A 199 -6.52 2.58 15.97
N PRO A 200 -6.25 3.72 15.27
CA PRO A 200 -6.92 5.01 15.40
C PRO A 200 -8.10 5.22 14.46
N TYR A 201 -8.46 4.26 13.59
CA TYR A 201 -9.52 4.39 12.57
C TYR A 201 -10.87 4.77 13.16
N ASP A 202 -11.18 4.26 14.36
CA ASP A 202 -12.42 4.57 15.13
C ASP A 202 -12.65 6.06 15.33
N ARG A 203 -11.57 6.85 15.49
CA ARG A 203 -11.60 8.29 15.75
C ARG A 203 -11.68 9.14 14.48
N TYR A 204 -11.44 8.53 13.31
CA TYR A 204 -11.33 9.21 12.02
C TYR A 204 -12.37 8.75 11.00
N ARG A 205 -13.50 8.19 11.44
CA ARG A 205 -14.55 7.64 10.57
C ARG A 205 -14.99 8.58 9.45
N GLU A 206 -15.11 9.87 9.78
CA GLU A 206 -15.49 10.93 8.83
C GLU A 206 -14.40 11.25 7.78
N SER A 207 -13.22 10.70 7.93
CA SER A 207 -12.11 10.85 6.97
C SER A 207 -12.02 9.71 5.96
N PHE A 208 -12.96 8.77 5.96
CA PHE A 208 -12.97 7.62 5.08
C PHE A 208 -14.22 7.54 4.23
N ASN A 209 -14.04 7.09 2.98
CA ASN A 209 -15.09 6.57 2.14
C ASN A 209 -14.75 5.13 1.74
N VAL A 210 -15.74 4.24 1.71
CA VAL A 210 -15.55 2.83 1.35
C VAL A 210 -16.61 2.43 0.34
N ARG A 211 -16.16 1.98 -0.85
CA ARG A 211 -17.04 1.56 -1.94
C ARG A 211 -16.67 0.17 -2.41
N GLY A 212 -17.65 -0.69 -2.64
CA GLY A 212 -17.48 -2.01 -3.27
C GLY A 212 -17.85 -1.95 -4.74
N VAL A 213 -16.96 -2.32 -5.65
CA VAL A 213 -17.27 -2.49 -7.08
C VAL A 213 -17.71 -3.93 -7.31
N MET A 214 -18.94 -4.11 -7.80
CA MET A 214 -19.55 -5.44 -7.96
C MET A 214 -19.09 -6.11 -9.26
N ALA A 215 -17.86 -6.62 -9.26
CA ALA A 215 -17.21 -7.28 -10.40
C ALA A 215 -17.19 -8.82 -10.22
N PRO A 216 -18.16 -9.57 -10.76
CA PRO A 216 -18.22 -11.00 -10.49
C PRO A 216 -17.13 -11.78 -11.22
N SER A 217 -16.57 -12.75 -10.52
CA SER A 217 -15.72 -13.81 -11.09
C SER A 217 -16.56 -14.85 -11.82
N VAL A 218 -15.94 -15.58 -12.75
CA VAL A 218 -16.57 -16.72 -13.45
C VAL A 218 -16.75 -17.90 -12.50
N GLU A 219 -15.77 -18.14 -11.63
CA GLU A 219 -15.77 -19.24 -10.66
C GLU A 219 -15.66 -18.71 -9.22
N SER A 220 -16.27 -19.44 -8.30
CA SER A 220 -16.20 -19.15 -6.87
C SER A 220 -14.89 -19.66 -6.25
N GLY A 221 -14.34 -18.89 -5.31
CA GLY A 221 -13.12 -19.22 -4.57
C GLY A 221 -11.84 -18.73 -5.26
N CYS A 222 -10.69 -19.06 -4.67
CA CYS A 222 -9.38 -18.61 -5.12
C CYS A 222 -8.53 -19.77 -5.66
N THR A 223 -7.51 -19.44 -6.47
CA THR A 223 -6.50 -20.40 -6.90
C THR A 223 -5.59 -20.80 -5.75
N MET A 224 -5.36 -22.10 -5.59
CA MET A 224 -4.52 -22.72 -4.56
C MET A 224 -3.62 -23.78 -5.21
N PRO A 225 -2.47 -23.40 -5.78
CA PRO A 225 -1.62 -24.33 -6.55
C PRO A 225 -1.13 -25.52 -5.74
N GLY A 226 -0.80 -25.36 -4.47
CA GLY A 226 -0.39 -26.46 -3.59
C GLY A 226 -1.47 -27.52 -3.40
N ASP A 227 -2.75 -27.16 -3.54
CA ASP A 227 -3.90 -28.08 -3.48
C ASP A 227 -4.37 -28.50 -4.89
N HIS A 228 -3.66 -28.12 -5.97
CA HIS A 228 -4.03 -28.33 -7.38
C HIS A 228 -5.39 -27.71 -7.76
N ILE A 229 -5.79 -26.63 -7.09
CA ILE A 229 -7.01 -25.88 -7.37
C ILE A 229 -6.66 -24.64 -8.19
N TYR A 230 -7.26 -24.53 -9.38
CA TYR A 230 -7.10 -23.37 -10.26
C TYR A 230 -8.47 -22.82 -10.61
N LYS A 231 -8.65 -21.50 -10.43
CA LYS A 231 -9.92 -20.81 -10.58
C LYS A 231 -9.83 -19.70 -11.62
N ASN A 232 -10.87 -19.55 -12.42
CA ASN A 232 -11.03 -18.43 -13.32
C ASN A 232 -11.76 -17.28 -12.60
N THR A 233 -10.99 -16.39 -12.01
CA THR A 233 -11.47 -15.28 -11.19
C THR A 233 -11.21 -13.93 -11.85
N ALA A 234 -11.78 -12.86 -11.31
CA ALA A 234 -11.74 -11.52 -11.91
C ALA A 234 -10.32 -10.93 -11.97
N MET A 235 -9.49 -11.17 -10.96
CA MET A 235 -8.16 -10.59 -10.83
C MET A 235 -7.05 -11.65 -10.62
N ARG A 236 -7.39 -12.93 -10.72
CA ARG A 236 -6.48 -14.08 -10.68
C ARG A 236 -5.56 -14.13 -9.47
N PHE A 237 -6.08 -13.81 -8.28
CA PHE A 237 -5.35 -14.00 -7.05
C PHE A 237 -5.01 -15.46 -6.81
N SER A 238 -3.79 -15.70 -6.36
CA SER A 238 -3.28 -17.04 -6.10
C SER A 238 -2.60 -17.10 -4.75
N PHE A 239 -3.01 -18.04 -3.91
CA PHE A 239 -2.19 -18.48 -2.79
C PHE A 239 -0.86 -19.04 -3.31
N TRP A 240 0.11 -19.26 -2.44
CA TRP A 240 1.45 -19.71 -2.79
C TRP A 240 2.26 -18.69 -3.60
N THR A 241 1.90 -17.41 -3.56
CA THR A 241 2.74 -16.35 -4.12
C THR A 241 4.12 -16.41 -3.46
N PHE A 242 5.17 -16.45 -4.27
CA PHE A 242 6.57 -16.58 -3.83
C PHE A 242 6.83 -17.82 -2.95
N ASP A 243 6.13 -18.92 -3.21
CA ASP A 243 6.21 -20.19 -2.47
C ASP A 243 5.74 -20.09 -0.99
N SER A 244 5.07 -19.02 -0.62
CA SER A 244 4.46 -18.83 0.71
C SER A 244 2.98 -19.22 0.70
N GLU A 245 2.62 -20.27 1.42
CA GLU A 245 1.27 -20.86 1.40
C GLU A 245 0.14 -19.87 1.65
N ARG A 246 0.32 -18.96 2.60
CA ARG A 246 -0.70 -17.99 3.02
C ARG A 246 -0.64 -16.67 2.25
N TYR A 247 0.41 -16.43 1.49
CA TYR A 247 0.55 -15.20 0.72
C TYR A 247 -0.25 -15.28 -0.57
N CYS A 248 -1.31 -14.47 -0.66
CA CYS A 248 -2.27 -14.53 -1.75
C CYS A 248 -2.33 -13.20 -2.49
N MET A 249 -1.63 -13.14 -3.62
CA MET A 249 -1.44 -11.92 -4.42
C MET A 249 -1.76 -12.17 -5.89
N SER A 250 -1.80 -11.11 -6.68
CA SER A 250 -1.94 -11.16 -8.13
C SER A 250 -0.91 -10.28 -8.82
N THR A 251 -0.38 -10.76 -9.94
CA THR A 251 0.46 -9.99 -10.87
C THR A 251 -0.35 -9.27 -11.96
N ASP A 252 -1.67 -9.42 -11.97
CA ASP A 252 -2.56 -8.81 -12.95
C ASP A 252 -2.93 -7.37 -12.57
N ASN A 253 -1.94 -6.51 -12.52
CA ASN A 253 -2.07 -5.10 -12.15
C ASN A 253 -3.15 -4.37 -12.96
N ARG A 254 -3.24 -4.69 -14.25
CA ARG A 254 -4.20 -4.08 -15.15
C ARG A 254 -5.65 -4.36 -14.73
N ASP A 255 -5.99 -5.63 -14.48
CA ASP A 255 -7.35 -6.02 -14.11
C ASP A 255 -7.75 -5.38 -12.77
N ILE A 256 -6.84 -5.34 -11.80
CA ILE A 256 -7.04 -4.67 -10.51
C ILE A 256 -7.35 -3.18 -10.72
N ARG A 257 -6.52 -2.46 -11.49
CA ARG A 257 -6.71 -1.03 -11.75
C ARG A 257 -7.94 -0.73 -12.60
N ASP A 258 -8.22 -1.55 -13.62
CA ASP A 258 -9.40 -1.37 -14.48
C ASP A 258 -10.71 -1.53 -13.67
N LEU A 259 -10.74 -2.40 -12.66
CA LEU A 259 -11.87 -2.52 -11.75
C LEU A 259 -11.90 -1.37 -10.72
N ALA A 260 -10.78 -0.99 -10.16
CA ALA A 260 -10.71 0.09 -9.17
C ALA A 260 -11.12 1.45 -9.75
N GLY A 261 -10.74 1.74 -11.00
CA GLY A 261 -11.01 3.00 -11.68
C GLY A 261 -12.51 3.34 -11.91
N GLN A 262 -13.43 2.41 -11.59
CA GLN A 262 -14.89 2.66 -11.62
C GLN A 262 -15.31 3.75 -10.61
N VAL A 263 -14.57 3.94 -9.55
CA VAL A 263 -14.86 4.84 -8.43
C VAL A 263 -13.63 5.65 -8.06
N PRO A 264 -13.77 6.78 -7.34
CA PRO A 264 -12.63 7.42 -6.66
C PRO A 264 -11.96 6.45 -5.70
N TYR A 265 -10.61 6.37 -5.73
CA TYR A 265 -9.84 5.53 -4.81
C TYR A 265 -8.43 6.08 -4.54
N ASP A 266 -7.97 5.90 -3.30
CA ASP A 266 -6.60 6.05 -2.85
C ASP A 266 -5.98 4.70 -2.51
N GLN A 267 -6.81 3.79 -1.99
CA GLN A 267 -6.44 2.46 -1.55
C GLN A 267 -7.35 1.40 -2.17
N ILE A 268 -6.77 0.28 -2.55
CA ILE A 268 -7.50 -0.86 -3.11
C ILE A 268 -7.47 -2.00 -2.09
N TYR A 269 -8.63 -2.56 -1.77
CA TYR A 269 -8.72 -3.73 -0.92
C TYR A 269 -9.43 -4.89 -1.64
N ILE A 270 -8.79 -6.05 -1.65
CA ILE A 270 -9.32 -7.24 -2.30
C ILE A 270 -9.89 -8.18 -1.22
N LEU A 271 -11.20 -8.36 -1.22
CA LEU A 271 -11.82 -9.40 -0.41
C LEU A 271 -11.88 -10.70 -1.20
N MET A 272 -11.28 -11.75 -0.66
CA MET A 272 -11.21 -13.06 -1.31
C MET A 272 -12.28 -13.99 -0.74
N ASN A 273 -13.11 -14.58 -1.62
CA ASN A 273 -14.18 -15.50 -1.24
C ASN A 273 -13.62 -16.88 -0.85
N THR A 274 -12.98 -16.97 0.28
CA THR A 274 -12.36 -18.19 0.78
C THR A 274 -12.33 -18.22 2.31
N GLU A 275 -12.32 -19.45 2.87
CA GLU A 275 -12.09 -19.70 4.29
C GLU A 275 -10.60 -19.93 4.61
N LYS A 276 -9.77 -20.14 3.57
CA LYS A 276 -8.32 -20.35 3.76
C LYS A 276 -7.70 -19.08 4.30
N TYR A 277 -7.01 -19.21 5.45
CA TYR A 277 -6.25 -18.11 6.04
C TYR A 277 -5.17 -17.58 5.09
N GLY A 278 -5.10 -16.28 4.91
CA GLY A 278 -4.06 -15.59 4.15
C GLY A 278 -4.50 -14.25 3.61
N GLY A 279 -3.53 -13.55 3.09
CA GLY A 279 -3.64 -12.20 2.55
C GLY A 279 -2.28 -11.67 2.17
N GLY A 280 -2.18 -10.36 2.03
CA GLY A 280 -0.97 -9.60 1.77
C GLY A 280 -1.28 -8.11 1.57
N GLY A 281 -0.29 -7.25 1.81
CA GLY A 281 -0.46 -5.81 1.64
C GLY A 281 0.76 -5.15 1.00
N ILE A 282 0.53 -4.42 -0.10
CA ILE A 282 1.57 -3.66 -0.82
C ILE A 282 1.34 -2.17 -0.58
N TYR A 283 2.32 -1.50 -0.01
CA TYR A 283 2.22 -0.09 0.34
C TYR A 283 1.83 0.80 -0.85
N ASN A 284 0.76 1.60 -0.68
CA ASN A 284 0.19 2.49 -1.69
C ASN A 284 -0.22 1.79 -3.00
N PHE A 285 -0.59 0.49 -2.91
CA PHE A 285 -1.16 -0.20 -4.05
C PHE A 285 -2.40 -0.99 -3.67
N TYR A 286 -2.29 -2.24 -3.24
CA TYR A 286 -3.45 -3.01 -2.79
C TYR A 286 -3.15 -3.91 -1.60
N CYS A 287 -4.21 -4.24 -0.86
CA CYS A 287 -4.23 -5.29 0.15
C CYS A 287 -5.18 -6.40 -0.28
N SER A 288 -4.97 -7.60 0.23
CA SER A 288 -5.86 -8.74 0.06
C SER A 288 -6.06 -9.49 1.36
N SER A 289 -7.23 -10.07 1.57
CA SER A 289 -7.47 -10.99 2.69
C SER A 289 -8.65 -11.93 2.43
N ALA A 290 -8.62 -13.09 3.10
CA ALA A 290 -9.75 -14.01 3.14
C ALA A 290 -10.94 -13.39 3.89
N SER A 291 -12.15 -13.41 3.29
CA SER A 291 -13.35 -12.80 3.88
C SER A 291 -14.08 -13.69 4.89
N SER A 292 -13.83 -14.99 4.87
CA SER A 292 -14.65 -15.98 5.62
C SER A 292 -13.85 -16.80 6.63
N ASN A 293 -12.66 -16.35 7.02
CA ASN A 293 -11.82 -16.98 8.03
C ASN A 293 -12.15 -16.42 9.42
N GLY A 294 -11.95 -17.22 10.48
CA GLY A 294 -12.19 -16.80 11.87
C GLY A 294 -11.33 -15.62 12.35
N TYR A 295 -10.21 -15.35 11.69
CA TYR A 295 -9.31 -14.21 11.95
C TYR A 295 -9.46 -13.07 10.93
N SER A 296 -10.49 -13.10 10.06
CA SER A 296 -10.61 -12.11 8.97
C SER A 296 -10.58 -10.67 9.45
N ALA A 297 -11.18 -10.33 10.58
CA ALA A 297 -11.15 -8.97 11.12
C ALA A 297 -9.72 -8.50 11.41
N ASP A 298 -8.92 -9.32 12.11
CA ASP A 298 -7.54 -8.97 12.44
C ASP A 298 -6.65 -8.92 11.19
N VAL A 299 -6.81 -9.90 10.28
CA VAL A 299 -6.05 -9.95 9.02
C VAL A 299 -6.37 -8.75 8.14
N ILE A 300 -7.65 -8.38 7.99
CA ILE A 300 -8.07 -7.20 7.23
C ILE A 300 -7.29 -5.95 7.70
N ILE A 301 -7.22 -5.75 8.99
CA ILE A 301 -6.63 -4.55 9.57
C ILE A 301 -5.10 -4.63 9.59
N HIS A 302 -4.53 -5.81 9.79
CA HIS A 302 -3.10 -6.06 9.67
C HIS A 302 -2.60 -5.73 8.25
N GLU A 303 -3.22 -6.34 7.22
CA GLU A 303 -2.83 -6.09 5.82
C GLU A 303 -3.07 -4.62 5.41
N PHE A 304 -4.14 -4.00 5.93
CA PHE A 304 -4.34 -2.57 5.71
C PHE A 304 -3.27 -1.72 6.41
N GLY A 305 -2.70 -2.17 7.51
CA GLY A 305 -1.52 -1.57 8.13
C GLY A 305 -0.31 -1.52 7.17
N HIS A 306 -0.04 -2.60 6.45
CA HIS A 306 0.99 -2.64 5.42
C HIS A 306 0.65 -1.70 4.25
N GLY A 307 -0.49 -1.91 3.61
CA GLY A 307 -0.84 -1.21 2.37
C GLY A 307 -1.08 0.29 2.55
N PHE A 308 -1.72 0.70 3.64
CA PHE A 308 -2.08 2.10 3.88
C PHE A 308 -0.99 2.89 4.60
N ALA A 309 -0.38 2.31 5.65
CA ALA A 309 0.52 3.05 6.53
C ALA A 309 2.00 2.64 6.40
N GLY A 310 2.31 1.68 5.52
CA GLY A 310 3.67 1.20 5.31
C GLY A 310 4.27 0.53 6.54
N LEU A 311 3.43 -0.07 7.39
CA LEU A 311 3.90 -0.80 8.56
C LEU A 311 4.57 -2.11 8.11
N ALA A 312 5.68 -2.47 8.74
CA ALA A 312 6.29 -3.78 8.59
C ALA A 312 5.71 -4.77 9.59
N ASP A 313 5.87 -6.06 9.31
CA ASP A 313 5.71 -7.11 10.29
C ASP A 313 6.71 -6.93 11.44
N GLU A 314 6.23 -7.06 12.70
CA GLU A 314 7.08 -6.97 13.89
C GLU A 314 7.48 -8.35 14.42
N TYR A 315 7.02 -9.43 13.77
CA TYR A 315 7.47 -10.78 14.10
C TYR A 315 8.76 -11.15 13.36
N TYR A 316 9.45 -12.16 13.88
CA TYR A 316 10.66 -12.73 13.31
C TYR A 316 10.67 -14.24 13.53
N ASN A 317 11.36 -14.96 12.67
CA ASN A 317 11.59 -16.39 12.76
C ASN A 317 13.09 -16.66 12.58
N ASP A 318 13.63 -17.59 13.34
CA ASP A 318 15.04 -17.97 13.24
C ASP A 318 15.41 -18.64 11.89
N ASP A 319 14.40 -19.04 11.10
CA ASP A 319 14.56 -19.81 9.85
C ASP A 319 14.24 -19.02 8.58
N THR A 320 13.90 -17.73 8.65
CA THR A 320 13.40 -16.99 7.49
C THR A 320 14.45 -16.09 6.88
N TYR A 321 14.58 -16.27 5.57
CA TYR A 321 15.11 -15.33 4.57
C TYR A 321 16.35 -14.57 5.05
N GLY A 322 17.47 -14.80 4.45
CA GLY A 322 18.68 -14.02 4.70
C GLY A 322 18.39 -12.52 4.75
N ASP A 323 19.37 -11.73 4.95
CA ASP A 323 19.33 -10.29 5.21
C ASP A 323 18.19 -9.55 4.45
N MET A 324 17.03 -9.38 5.12
CA MET A 324 15.88 -8.63 4.58
C MET A 324 16.12 -7.12 4.70
N TYR A 325 16.93 -6.71 5.66
CA TYR A 325 17.27 -5.32 5.95
C TYR A 325 18.77 -5.11 5.96
N ASN A 326 19.19 -4.00 5.38
CA ASN A 326 20.57 -3.55 5.52
C ASN A 326 20.74 -2.83 6.86
N ASN A 327 21.49 -3.43 7.77
CA ASN A 327 21.69 -2.90 9.12
C ASN A 327 22.52 -1.61 9.17
N ASP A 328 23.11 -1.19 8.05
CA ASP A 328 23.88 0.08 7.94
C ASP A 328 22.98 1.28 7.53
N ILE A 329 21.70 1.03 7.24
CA ILE A 329 20.72 2.08 6.89
C ILE A 329 19.45 1.95 7.75
N GLU A 330 18.73 3.05 7.89
CA GLU A 330 17.43 3.06 8.58
C GLU A 330 16.33 2.52 7.65
N PRO A 331 15.51 1.54 8.08
CA PRO A 331 14.36 1.07 7.32
C PRO A 331 13.39 2.21 7.00
N TRP A 332 12.73 2.14 5.85
CA TRP A 332 11.72 3.15 5.52
C TRP A 332 10.42 2.95 6.32
N GLU A 333 10.13 1.77 6.79
CA GLU A 333 8.94 1.42 7.57
C GLU A 333 8.92 2.16 8.92
N PRO A 334 7.80 2.81 9.29
CA PRO A 334 7.76 3.68 10.45
C PRO A 334 7.85 2.96 11.81
N ASN A 335 7.60 1.65 11.83
CA ASN A 335 7.59 0.81 13.03
C ASN A 335 8.80 -0.13 13.16
N LEU A 336 9.83 0.03 12.31
CA LEU A 336 11.10 -0.65 12.46
C LEU A 336 12.26 0.35 12.53
N THR A 337 13.38 -0.06 13.16
CA THR A 337 14.62 0.69 13.21
C THR A 337 15.84 -0.24 13.28
N THR A 338 16.94 0.16 12.65
CA THR A 338 18.28 -0.41 12.81
C THR A 338 19.12 0.41 13.79
N LEU A 339 18.54 1.45 14.39
CA LEU A 339 19.20 2.45 15.24
C LEU A 339 20.18 3.38 14.51
N VAL A 340 20.25 3.32 13.20
CA VAL A 340 21.14 4.20 12.38
C VAL A 340 20.66 5.65 12.43
N ASP A 341 19.34 5.88 12.27
CA ASP A 341 18.70 7.19 12.42
C ASP A 341 17.43 7.10 13.28
N PHE A 342 17.58 6.57 14.48
CA PHE A 342 16.44 6.38 15.39
C PHE A 342 15.76 7.69 15.81
N ASP A 343 16.42 8.83 15.70
CA ASP A 343 15.80 10.13 15.99
C ASP A 343 14.64 10.46 15.03
N ALA A 344 14.67 9.94 13.79
CA ALA A 344 13.60 10.07 12.81
C ALA A 344 12.40 9.13 13.07
N LYS A 345 12.52 8.16 13.97
CA LYS A 345 11.52 7.13 14.26
C LYS A 345 10.60 7.51 15.43
N TRP A 346 10.55 6.70 16.46
CA TRP A 346 9.65 6.91 17.60
C TRP A 346 10.37 7.29 18.90
N LYS A 347 11.61 7.73 18.83
CA LYS A 347 12.41 8.10 20.01
C LYS A 347 11.74 9.19 20.88
N ASP A 348 11.02 10.08 20.22
CA ASP A 348 10.23 11.15 20.86
C ASP A 348 9.05 10.64 21.71
N MET A 349 8.59 9.42 21.46
CA MET A 349 7.50 8.78 22.23
C MET A 349 8.00 7.97 23.42
N MET A 350 9.32 7.75 23.56
CA MET A 350 9.88 6.96 24.64
C MET A 350 10.09 7.74 25.92
N ASP A 351 9.90 7.07 27.08
CA ASP A 351 10.40 7.61 28.35
C ASP A 351 11.94 7.62 28.32
N LYS A 352 12.53 8.72 28.72
CA LYS A 352 14.00 8.93 28.75
C LYS A 352 14.76 7.90 29.59
N LYS A 353 14.06 7.18 30.46
CA LYS A 353 14.65 6.14 31.33
C LYS A 353 14.58 4.75 30.72
N THR A 354 13.84 4.58 29.63
CA THR A 354 13.76 3.30 28.91
C THR A 354 15.10 3.02 28.24
N PRO A 355 15.74 1.87 28.52
CA PRO A 355 17.03 1.56 27.90
C PRO A 355 16.88 1.28 26.41
N ILE A 356 17.94 1.52 25.63
CA ILE A 356 18.05 1.23 24.21
C ILE A 356 19.30 0.34 24.01
N PRO A 357 19.16 -0.90 23.51
CA PRO A 357 17.91 -1.67 23.33
C PRO A 357 17.15 -1.91 24.63
N THR A 358 15.82 -2.14 24.49
CA THR A 358 14.94 -2.39 25.64
C THR A 358 14.86 -3.90 25.91
N PRO A 359 15.19 -4.39 27.12
CA PRO A 359 15.08 -5.82 27.42
C PRO A 359 13.62 -6.31 27.39
N ARG A 360 13.38 -7.52 26.88
CA ARG A 360 12.07 -8.19 26.91
C ARG A 360 11.74 -8.73 28.31
N GLU A 361 11.63 -7.83 29.29
CA GLU A 361 11.28 -8.13 30.67
C GLU A 361 9.86 -7.65 30.98
N LYS A 362 9.14 -8.36 31.87
CA LYS A 362 7.75 -8.05 32.25
C LYS A 362 7.52 -6.58 32.66
N LYS A 363 8.51 -5.92 33.26
CA LYS A 363 8.39 -4.50 33.64
C LYS A 363 8.25 -3.54 32.47
N TYR A 364 8.58 -3.99 31.23
CA TYR A 364 8.47 -3.21 30.00
C TYR A 364 7.33 -3.66 29.08
N GLU A 365 6.46 -4.61 29.52
CA GLU A 365 5.43 -5.25 28.70
C GLU A 365 4.53 -4.24 27.94
N ASN A 366 4.20 -3.12 28.59
CA ASN A 366 3.35 -2.06 28.00
C ASN A 366 4.14 -0.76 27.76
N THR A 367 5.43 -0.86 27.47
CA THR A 367 6.30 0.32 27.31
C THR A 367 6.70 0.47 25.85
N ILE A 368 6.60 1.68 25.34
CA ILE A 368 7.25 2.02 24.06
C ILE A 368 8.75 1.93 24.27
N GLY A 369 9.40 1.03 23.53
CA GLY A 369 10.82 0.74 23.67
C GLY A 369 11.48 0.51 22.32
N VAL A 370 12.60 -0.22 22.36
CA VAL A 370 13.38 -0.66 21.18
C VAL A 370 13.73 -2.11 21.42
N TYR A 371 12.83 -3.00 20.99
CA TYR A 371 12.92 -4.44 21.26
C TYR A 371 13.53 -5.15 20.07
N GLU A 372 14.63 -5.83 20.28
CA GLU A 372 15.30 -6.56 19.22
C GLU A 372 14.40 -7.64 18.62
N GLY A 373 14.41 -7.72 17.29
CA GLY A 373 13.56 -8.59 16.49
C GLY A 373 12.35 -7.88 15.86
N GLY A 374 12.24 -7.98 14.54
CA GLY A 374 11.17 -7.42 13.70
C GLY A 374 11.56 -7.53 12.22
N GLY A 375 10.60 -7.38 11.31
CA GLY A 375 10.88 -7.46 9.87
C GLY A 375 11.44 -8.82 9.45
N TYR A 376 11.01 -9.89 10.11
CA TYR A 376 11.52 -11.28 9.97
C TYR A 376 12.95 -11.50 10.50
N GLU A 377 13.68 -10.46 10.88
CA GLU A 377 15.04 -10.53 11.39
C GLU A 377 15.07 -10.65 12.92
N ALA A 378 15.86 -11.60 13.45
CA ALA A 378 15.99 -11.81 14.89
C ALA A 378 16.95 -10.82 15.55
N GLU A 379 17.96 -10.33 14.82
CA GLU A 379 19.03 -9.46 15.29
C GLU A 379 19.21 -8.25 14.37
N GLY A 380 19.63 -7.12 14.93
CA GLY A 380 19.98 -5.91 14.19
C GLY A 380 18.79 -5.03 13.77
N VAL A 381 17.57 -5.56 13.77
CA VAL A 381 16.32 -4.83 13.51
C VAL A 381 15.47 -4.82 14.78
N TYR A 382 14.83 -3.71 15.07
CA TYR A 382 14.11 -3.49 16.32
C TYR A 382 12.68 -3.04 16.07
N SER A 383 11.74 -3.51 16.90
CA SER A 383 10.34 -3.15 16.92
C SER A 383 9.97 -2.30 18.15
N PRO A 384 8.88 -1.50 18.13
CA PRO A 384 8.59 -0.50 19.17
C PRO A 384 7.93 -1.06 20.43
N HIS A 385 7.34 -2.26 20.35
CA HIS A 385 6.53 -2.80 21.44
C HIS A 385 6.68 -4.32 21.55
N MET A 386 6.38 -4.88 22.73
CA MET A 386 6.48 -6.32 22.94
C MET A 386 5.39 -7.09 22.21
N ASP A 387 4.20 -6.50 22.06
CA ASP A 387 3.08 -7.03 21.29
C ASP A 387 2.38 -5.92 20.50
N CYS A 388 1.86 -6.25 19.33
CA CYS A 388 1.19 -5.33 18.40
C CYS A 388 0.40 -6.16 17.39
N LEU A 389 -0.65 -5.61 16.78
CA LEU A 389 -1.36 -6.28 15.68
C LEU A 389 -0.43 -6.65 14.51
N MET A 390 0.66 -5.89 14.30
CA MET A 390 1.70 -6.22 13.31
C MET A 390 2.65 -7.34 13.76
N LYS A 391 2.40 -7.95 14.93
CA LYS A 391 3.21 -9.04 15.48
C LYS A 391 2.39 -10.28 15.80
N THR A 392 1.31 -10.11 16.54
CA THR A 392 0.38 -11.18 16.93
C THR A 392 -1.05 -10.64 16.97
N PHE A 393 -2.03 -11.52 16.92
CA PHE A 393 -3.43 -11.14 17.09
C PHE A 393 -3.93 -11.23 18.55
N ASN A 394 -3.03 -11.44 19.51
CA ASN A 394 -3.42 -11.66 20.92
C ASN A 394 -4.07 -10.44 21.58
N GLY A 395 -3.54 -9.24 21.30
CA GLY A 395 -4.03 -7.99 21.86
C GLY A 395 -5.14 -7.32 21.05
N HIS A 396 -5.36 -7.73 19.81
CA HIS A 396 -6.30 -7.12 18.85
C HIS A 396 -6.15 -5.58 18.74
N GLU A 397 -4.92 -5.07 18.83
CA GLU A 397 -4.65 -3.62 18.75
C GLU A 397 -3.28 -3.30 18.16
N PHE A 398 -3.18 -2.14 17.52
CA PHE A 398 -1.90 -1.57 17.15
C PHE A 398 -1.21 -0.94 18.34
N CYS A 399 0.11 -1.11 18.44
CA CYS A 399 0.89 -0.37 19.41
C CYS A 399 0.85 1.15 19.13
N PRO A 400 1.17 2.01 20.12
CA PRO A 400 1.09 3.46 19.94
C PRO A 400 1.91 4.02 18.79
N VAL A 401 3.03 3.39 18.43
CA VAL A 401 3.87 3.81 17.29
C VAL A 401 3.18 3.53 15.98
N CYS A 402 2.61 2.33 15.80
CA CYS A 402 1.83 1.97 14.64
C CYS A 402 0.57 2.85 14.50
N GLN A 403 -0.14 3.13 15.61
CA GLN A 403 -1.27 4.06 15.60
C GLN A 403 -0.86 5.45 15.11
N ARG A 404 0.30 5.98 15.56
CA ARG A 404 0.84 7.27 15.09
C ARG A 404 1.13 7.26 13.59
N ALA A 405 1.69 6.17 13.07
CA ALA A 405 1.96 6.04 11.63
C ALA A 405 0.66 6.05 10.82
N ILE A 406 -0.33 5.28 11.23
CA ILE A 406 -1.67 5.26 10.62
C ILE A 406 -2.31 6.65 10.68
N GLU A 407 -2.28 7.33 11.82
CA GLU A 407 -2.83 8.68 11.98
C GLU A 407 -2.15 9.69 11.04
N ARG A 408 -0.83 9.63 10.87
CA ARG A 408 -0.10 10.47 9.90
C ARG A 408 -0.62 10.28 8.48
N MET A 409 -0.88 9.04 8.06
CA MET A 409 -1.42 8.74 6.74
C MET A 409 -2.87 9.25 6.59
N ILE A 410 -3.74 9.06 7.58
CA ILE A 410 -5.09 9.62 7.55
C ILE A 410 -5.04 11.14 7.37
N LEU A 411 -4.18 11.81 8.12
CA LEU A 411 -4.04 13.28 8.07
C LEU A 411 -3.38 13.75 6.75
N TYR A 412 -2.53 12.93 6.13
CA TYR A 412 -1.93 13.21 4.83
C TYR A 412 -3.00 13.30 3.73
N TYR A 413 -3.98 12.40 3.73
CA TYR A 413 -5.08 12.39 2.77
C TYR A 413 -6.21 13.37 3.12
N SER A 414 -6.53 13.56 4.41
CA SER A 414 -7.74 14.26 4.83
C SER A 414 -7.57 15.76 5.14
N LYS A 415 -6.35 16.32 5.02
CA LYS A 415 -6.06 17.73 5.32
C LYS A 415 -5.56 18.54 4.10
#